data_d9fa734922be0554c9b38fe3925c66e0
#
_entry.id   d9fa734922be0554c9b38fe3925c66e0
#
_cell.length_a   1.000
_cell.length_b   1.000
_cell.length_c   1.000
_cell.angle_alpha   90.00
_cell.angle_beta   90.00
_cell.angle_gamma   90.00
#
_symmetry.space_group_name_H-M   'P 1'
#
loop_
_entity.id
_entity.type
_entity.pdbx_description
1 polymer ?
#
loop_
_entity_poly.entity_id
_entity_poly.type
_entity_poly.pdbx_seq_one_letter_code
_entity_poly.pdbx_strand_id
1 'polypeptide(L)'
;LQEFECSFAAAVRGAYYAPLLDAAEREGRIRPLPHAPELPVHTAWDLGMDDATAIWFFQVEPSGCWRILDYYEASGEGLAHYAQVLAAKARPAETAEATAPNLPDGTIGGRGFVYGTHIAPHDIRVRELGTGLSRWESAAQLGIRFTLAPALSLADGIDALRRQLPRFWFDAAACAHGVKALRAYRRRWKAGSAQGLQAPQAGSGPLHDWASHAADALRYAVTGFRPQQETASGARRARTDYDFFGGH
;
A
#
# COMPACT_ATOMS: atom_id res chain seq x y z
N LEU A 1 -27.45 -33.50 -2.93
CA LEU A 1 -26.65 -32.43 -3.54
C LEU A 1 -25.69 -31.92 -2.47
N GLN A 2 -24.47 -32.49 -2.40
CA GLN A 2 -23.38 -31.96 -1.63
C GLN A 2 -22.68 -30.90 -2.51
N GLU A 3 -22.86 -29.64 -2.17
CA GLU A 3 -22.05 -28.56 -2.73
C GLU A 3 -20.59 -28.76 -2.27
N PHE A 4 -19.75 -29.03 -3.22
CA PHE A 4 -18.31 -28.99 -3.05
C PHE A 4 -17.92 -27.51 -2.84
N GLU A 5 -17.88 -27.05 -1.61
CA GLU A 5 -17.06 -25.90 -1.25
C GLU A 5 -15.60 -26.31 -1.45
N CYS A 6 -15.07 -25.98 -2.62
CA CYS A 6 -13.64 -26.01 -2.86
C CYS A 6 -13.00 -24.97 -1.93
N SER A 7 -12.58 -25.43 -0.74
CA SER A 7 -11.70 -24.67 0.12
C SER A 7 -10.44 -24.32 -0.67
N PHE A 8 -10.28 -23.06 -1.06
CA PHE A 8 -9.08 -22.49 -1.64
C PHE A 8 -7.88 -22.47 -0.66
N ALA A 9 -7.97 -23.21 0.43
CA ALA A 9 -6.98 -23.31 1.50
C ALA A 9 -5.92 -24.38 1.25
N ALA A 10 -5.63 -24.77 0.01
CA ALA A 10 -4.38 -25.45 -0.25
C ALA A 10 -3.24 -24.43 -0.08
N ALA A 11 -2.57 -24.48 1.09
CA ALA A 11 -1.45 -23.60 1.39
C ALA A 11 -0.46 -23.62 0.22
N VAL A 12 -0.32 -22.51 -0.48
CA VAL A 12 0.61 -22.37 -1.61
C VAL A 12 2.02 -22.67 -1.08
N ARG A 13 2.62 -23.76 -1.54
CA ARG A 13 3.94 -24.19 -1.06
C ARG A 13 4.95 -23.07 -1.21
N GLY A 14 5.58 -22.68 -0.10
CA GLY A 14 6.57 -21.60 -0.08
C GLY A 14 6.00 -20.19 -0.07
N ALA A 15 4.72 -20.00 0.20
CA ALA A 15 4.13 -18.68 0.38
C ALA A 15 4.78 -17.95 1.56
N TYR A 16 5.06 -16.65 1.35
CA TYR A 16 5.72 -15.84 2.37
C TYR A 16 4.75 -15.34 3.45
N TYR A 17 3.49 -15.03 3.08
CA TYR A 17 2.54 -14.33 3.94
C TYR A 17 1.25 -15.11 4.21
N ALA A 18 0.95 -16.17 3.46
CA ALA A 18 -0.31 -16.89 3.57
C ALA A 18 -0.66 -17.32 5.02
N PRO A 19 0.25 -17.93 5.82
CA PRO A 19 -0.08 -18.32 7.18
C PRO A 19 -0.43 -17.14 8.09
N LEU A 20 0.16 -15.96 7.86
CA LEU A 20 -0.11 -14.74 8.63
C LEU A 20 -1.46 -14.13 8.24
N LEU A 21 -1.84 -14.22 6.96
CA LEU A 21 -3.15 -13.77 6.49
C LEU A 21 -4.26 -14.73 6.92
N ASP A 22 -3.99 -16.04 6.99
CA ASP A 22 -4.92 -17.02 7.54
C ASP A 22 -5.16 -16.79 9.05
N ALA A 23 -4.12 -16.39 9.77
CA ALA A 23 -4.27 -15.93 11.15
C ALA A 23 -5.10 -14.65 11.24
N ALA A 24 -4.83 -13.67 10.37
CA ALA A 24 -5.59 -12.42 10.31
C ALA A 24 -7.09 -12.68 10.06
N GLU A 25 -7.42 -13.62 9.17
CA GLU A 25 -8.81 -13.99 8.89
C GLU A 25 -9.48 -14.66 10.09
N ARG A 26 -8.83 -15.64 10.69
CA ARG A 26 -9.33 -16.33 11.89
C ARG A 26 -9.52 -15.39 13.09
N GLU A 27 -8.69 -14.38 13.22
CA GLU A 27 -8.74 -13.36 14.27
C GLU A 27 -9.72 -12.22 13.95
N GLY A 28 -10.42 -12.26 12.81
CA GLY A 28 -11.38 -11.25 12.38
C GLY A 28 -10.73 -9.91 12.01
N ARG A 29 -9.44 -9.91 11.63
CA ARG A 29 -8.71 -8.71 11.18
C ARG A 29 -8.91 -8.40 9.68
N ILE A 30 -9.58 -9.28 8.93
CA ILE A 30 -10.06 -9.04 7.56
C ILE A 30 -11.58 -8.89 7.64
N ARG A 31 -12.08 -7.64 7.62
CA ARG A 31 -13.50 -7.30 7.81
C ARG A 31 -13.80 -5.93 7.20
N PRO A 32 -15.07 -5.51 7.08
CA PRO A 32 -15.40 -4.13 6.73
C PRO A 32 -14.66 -3.17 7.66
N LEU A 33 -13.89 -2.25 7.08
CA LEU A 33 -12.99 -1.37 7.82
C LEU A 33 -13.15 0.09 7.35
N PRO A 34 -14.05 0.88 7.97
CA PRO A 34 -14.18 2.29 7.63
C PRO A 34 -12.88 3.04 7.95
N HIS A 35 -12.56 4.08 7.19
CA HIS A 35 -11.43 4.93 7.53
C HIS A 35 -11.75 5.79 8.77
N ALA A 36 -10.72 6.17 9.51
CA ALA A 36 -10.79 7.08 10.64
C ALA A 36 -10.53 8.52 10.12
N PRO A 37 -11.55 9.41 10.11
CA PRO A 37 -11.40 10.74 9.48
C PRO A 37 -10.32 11.62 10.10
N GLU A 38 -9.99 11.37 11.36
CA GLU A 38 -8.95 12.09 12.13
C GLU A 38 -7.52 11.68 11.78
N LEU A 39 -7.33 10.54 11.09
CA LEU A 39 -6.03 10.04 10.70
C LEU A 39 -5.78 10.26 9.20
N PRO A 40 -4.59 10.71 8.81
CA PRO A 40 -4.25 10.80 7.39
C PRO A 40 -4.17 9.41 6.74
N VAL A 41 -4.57 9.34 5.48
CA VAL A 41 -4.40 8.15 4.65
C VAL A 41 -3.07 8.23 3.93
N HIS A 42 -2.20 7.29 4.21
CA HIS A 42 -0.93 7.13 3.52
C HIS A 42 -1.08 6.17 2.35
N THR A 43 -0.20 6.28 1.37
CA THR A 43 -0.16 5.35 0.24
C THR A 43 1.25 4.76 0.07
N ALA A 44 1.30 3.51 -0.37
CA ALA A 44 2.55 2.89 -0.76
C ALA A 44 2.41 2.25 -2.14
N TRP A 45 3.41 2.46 -2.97
CA TRP A 45 3.37 2.23 -4.40
C TRP A 45 4.45 1.25 -4.83
N ASP A 46 4.08 0.36 -5.73
CA ASP A 46 5.02 -0.33 -6.62
C ASP A 46 4.73 0.18 -8.04
N LEU A 47 5.71 0.86 -8.64
CA LEU A 47 5.55 1.57 -9.91
C LEU A 47 6.14 0.75 -11.05
N GLY A 48 5.34 -0.15 -11.63
CA GLY A 48 5.67 -0.88 -12.86
C GLY A 48 5.75 0.04 -14.08
N MET A 49 6.64 -0.28 -15.04
CA MET A 49 6.71 0.42 -16.34
C MET A 49 5.90 -0.34 -17.39
N ASP A 50 6.23 -1.61 -17.59
CA ASP A 50 5.56 -2.51 -18.52
C ASP A 50 4.61 -3.47 -17.81
N ASP A 51 4.63 -3.45 -16.47
CA ASP A 51 3.83 -4.26 -15.56
C ASP A 51 2.79 -3.40 -14.82
N ALA A 52 2.06 -4.02 -13.89
CA ALA A 52 1.08 -3.33 -13.08
C ALA A 52 1.75 -2.35 -12.09
N THR A 53 1.12 -1.18 -11.90
CA THR A 53 1.36 -0.33 -10.75
C THR A 53 0.36 -0.67 -9.67
N ALA A 54 0.85 -0.96 -8.47
CA ALA A 54 0.06 -1.31 -7.30
C ALA A 54 0.13 -0.22 -6.22
N ILE A 55 -1.01 0.08 -5.60
CA ILE A 55 -1.13 1.12 -4.56
C ILE A 55 -1.91 0.55 -3.38
N TRP A 56 -1.31 0.56 -2.21
CA TRP A 56 -2.01 0.34 -0.94
C TRP A 56 -2.35 1.66 -0.27
N PHE A 57 -3.56 1.77 0.28
CA PHE A 57 -4.03 2.90 1.06
C PHE A 57 -4.16 2.46 2.52
N PHE A 58 -3.52 3.19 3.43
CA PHE A 58 -3.49 2.77 4.83
C PHE A 58 -3.44 3.94 5.81
N GLN A 59 -3.87 3.68 7.02
CA GLN A 59 -3.72 4.55 8.19
C GLN A 59 -2.94 3.82 9.26
N VAL A 60 -2.20 4.56 10.08
CA VAL A 60 -1.49 4.00 11.22
C VAL A 60 -1.96 4.69 12.49
N GLU A 61 -2.51 3.92 13.39
CA GLU A 61 -2.97 4.41 14.68
C GLU A 61 -1.80 4.67 15.64
N PRO A 62 -1.95 5.54 16.62
CA PRO A 62 -0.95 5.74 17.68
C PRO A 62 -0.58 4.45 18.43
N SER A 63 -1.49 3.49 18.51
CA SER A 63 -1.29 2.13 19.05
C SER A 63 -0.28 1.30 18.25
N GLY A 64 0.09 1.74 17.04
CA GLY A 64 0.87 0.97 16.07
C GLY A 64 0.06 -0.04 15.27
N CYS A 65 -1.27 -0.01 15.35
CA CYS A 65 -2.16 -0.76 14.49
C CYS A 65 -2.18 -0.15 13.07
N TRP A 66 -2.15 -0.99 12.06
CA TRP A 66 -2.23 -0.58 10.65
C TRP A 66 -3.59 -0.94 10.09
N ARG A 67 -4.31 0.06 9.61
CA ARG A 67 -5.61 -0.07 8.96
C ARG A 67 -5.40 0.01 7.46
N ILE A 68 -5.43 -1.13 6.78
CA ILE A 68 -5.29 -1.21 5.32
C ILE A 68 -6.67 -1.06 4.72
N LEU A 69 -6.92 0.09 4.13
CA LEU A 69 -8.27 0.56 3.77
C LEU A 69 -8.67 0.21 2.35
N ASP A 70 -7.67 0.12 1.44
CA ASP A 70 -7.95 -0.04 0.03
C ASP A 70 -6.71 -0.55 -0.71
N TYR A 71 -6.95 -1.16 -1.87
CA TYR A 71 -5.95 -1.59 -2.81
C TYR A 71 -6.37 -1.21 -4.22
N TYR A 72 -5.45 -0.67 -4.99
CA TYR A 72 -5.64 -0.36 -6.39
C TYR A 72 -4.49 -0.89 -7.23
N GLU A 73 -4.81 -1.47 -8.37
CA GLU A 73 -3.82 -1.96 -9.32
C GLU A 73 -4.32 -1.72 -10.75
N ALA A 74 -3.44 -1.23 -11.62
CA ALA A 74 -3.70 -1.09 -13.04
C ALA A 74 -2.40 -1.27 -13.83
N SER A 75 -2.53 -1.70 -15.09
CA SER A 75 -1.41 -1.88 -16.02
C SER A 75 -1.56 -0.97 -17.22
N GLY A 76 -0.43 -0.52 -17.79
CA GLY A 76 -0.42 0.30 -19.00
C GLY A 76 -0.87 1.75 -18.80
N GLU A 77 -1.01 2.20 -17.56
CA GLU A 77 -1.49 3.54 -17.22
C GLU A 77 -0.33 4.46 -16.82
N GLY A 78 -0.43 5.74 -17.21
CA GLY A 78 0.52 6.77 -16.82
C GLY A 78 0.23 7.38 -15.43
N LEU A 79 1.19 8.14 -14.88
CA LEU A 79 1.05 8.78 -13.57
C LEU A 79 -0.16 9.70 -13.46
N ALA A 80 -0.62 10.31 -14.56
CA ALA A 80 -1.82 11.15 -14.59
C ALA A 80 -3.09 10.37 -14.23
N HIS A 81 -3.20 9.11 -14.65
CA HIS A 81 -4.29 8.21 -14.27
C HIS A 81 -4.33 8.00 -12.75
N TYR A 82 -3.19 7.69 -12.16
CA TYR A 82 -3.12 7.45 -10.69
C TYR A 82 -3.37 8.73 -9.89
N ALA A 83 -2.99 9.91 -10.40
CA ALA A 83 -3.36 11.18 -9.79
C ALA A 83 -4.90 11.36 -9.78
N GLN A 84 -5.60 10.95 -10.84
CA GLN A 84 -7.06 10.96 -10.88
C GLN A 84 -7.68 9.96 -9.89
N VAL A 85 -7.09 8.76 -9.75
CA VAL A 85 -7.50 7.77 -8.75
C VAL A 85 -7.40 8.34 -7.32
N LEU A 86 -6.29 8.99 -6.99
CA LEU A 86 -6.13 9.66 -5.70
C LEU A 86 -7.19 10.77 -5.52
N ALA A 87 -7.38 11.62 -6.52
CA ALA A 87 -8.36 12.70 -6.47
C ALA A 87 -9.80 12.17 -6.31
N ALA A 88 -10.14 11.07 -6.98
CA ALA A 88 -11.46 10.44 -6.87
C ALA A 88 -11.71 9.92 -5.45
N LYS A 89 -10.72 9.26 -4.83
CA LYS A 89 -10.84 8.74 -3.45
C LYS A 89 -10.81 9.85 -2.38
N ALA A 90 -10.23 11.02 -2.67
CA ALA A 90 -10.23 12.19 -1.78
C ALA A 90 -11.59 12.88 -1.70
N ARG A 91 -12.47 12.72 -2.69
CA ARG A 91 -13.82 13.35 -2.67
C ARG A 91 -14.67 12.74 -1.56
N PRO A 92 -15.51 13.55 -0.88
CA PRO A 92 -16.52 13.02 0.04
C PRO A 92 -17.49 12.08 -0.69
N ALA A 93 -18.00 11.06 -0.01
CA ALA A 93 -18.94 10.10 -0.58
C ALA A 93 -20.21 10.76 -1.14
N GLU A 94 -20.70 11.81 -0.48
CA GLU A 94 -21.90 12.55 -0.84
C GLU A 94 -21.78 13.31 -2.18
N THR A 95 -20.57 13.62 -2.61
CA THR A 95 -20.30 14.33 -3.88
C THR A 95 -19.89 13.38 -5.03
N ALA A 96 -19.66 12.11 -4.74
CA ALA A 96 -19.13 11.15 -5.69
C ALA A 96 -20.17 10.72 -6.74
N GLU A 97 -21.46 10.69 -6.39
CA GLU A 97 -22.52 10.24 -7.31
C GLU A 97 -22.76 11.22 -8.48
N ALA A 98 -22.44 12.51 -8.31
CA ALA A 98 -22.73 13.52 -9.31
C ALA A 98 -21.65 13.73 -10.39
N THR A 99 -20.40 13.29 -10.18
CA THR A 99 -19.30 13.69 -11.07
C THR A 99 -18.14 12.66 -11.13
N ALA A 100 -18.36 11.41 -10.71
CA ALA A 100 -17.30 10.41 -10.81
C ALA A 100 -17.01 10.13 -12.29
N PRO A 101 -15.78 10.34 -12.81
CA PRO A 101 -15.40 9.69 -14.04
C PRO A 101 -15.53 8.19 -13.78
N ASN A 102 -16.20 7.48 -14.69
CA ASN A 102 -16.21 6.02 -14.69
C ASN A 102 -14.76 5.56 -14.75
N LEU A 103 -14.19 5.23 -13.59
CA LEU A 103 -12.93 4.51 -13.56
C LEU A 103 -13.20 3.14 -14.17
N PRO A 104 -12.34 2.66 -15.07
CA PRO A 104 -12.61 1.45 -15.87
C PRO A 104 -12.84 0.17 -15.07
N ASP A 105 -12.57 0.18 -13.78
CA ASP A 105 -12.64 -0.97 -12.86
C ASP A 105 -13.84 -0.94 -11.90
N GLY A 106 -14.79 -0.01 -12.06
CA GLY A 106 -15.93 0.14 -11.15
C GLY A 106 -15.54 0.63 -9.74
N THR A 107 -14.35 1.20 -9.58
CA THR A 107 -13.89 1.75 -8.30
C THR A 107 -14.82 2.87 -7.86
N ILE A 108 -15.47 2.68 -6.72
CA ILE A 108 -16.32 3.70 -6.09
C ILE A 108 -15.42 4.83 -5.62
N GLY A 109 -15.47 5.98 -6.31
CA GLY A 109 -14.88 7.22 -5.86
C GLY A 109 -15.58 7.72 -4.59
N GLY A 110 -14.95 8.65 -3.86
CA GLY A 110 -15.62 9.33 -2.78
C GLY A 110 -15.51 8.66 -1.42
N ARG A 111 -14.29 8.44 -0.96
CA ARG A 111 -14.03 7.96 0.40
C ARG A 111 -13.69 9.08 1.38
N GLY A 112 -13.54 10.32 0.92
CA GLY A 112 -13.15 11.45 1.77
C GLY A 112 -11.72 11.35 2.31
N PHE A 113 -10.80 10.69 1.60
CA PHE A 113 -9.43 10.51 2.07
C PHE A 113 -8.68 11.84 2.12
N VAL A 114 -8.11 12.15 3.29
CA VAL A 114 -7.12 13.21 3.46
C VAL A 114 -5.75 12.55 3.45
N TYR A 115 -4.96 12.86 2.42
CA TYR A 115 -3.69 12.17 2.23
C TYR A 115 -2.58 12.69 3.14
N GLY A 116 -1.79 11.75 3.66
CA GLY A 116 -0.54 12.01 4.34
C GLY A 116 0.66 11.76 3.42
N THR A 117 1.45 10.74 3.73
CA THR A 117 2.68 10.40 2.99
C THR A 117 2.40 9.45 1.84
N HIS A 118 2.94 9.73 0.65
CA HIS A 118 3.00 8.80 -0.47
C HIS A 118 4.39 8.16 -0.50
N ILE A 119 4.47 6.83 -0.41
CA ILE A 119 5.74 6.10 -0.33
C ILE A 119 5.97 5.35 -1.63
N ALA A 120 7.16 5.49 -2.19
CA ALA A 120 7.54 4.82 -3.43
C ALA A 120 8.93 4.20 -3.33
N PRO A 121 9.29 3.26 -4.20
CA PRO A 121 10.63 2.68 -4.25
C PRO A 121 11.68 3.73 -4.61
N HIS A 122 12.92 3.49 -4.22
CA HIS A 122 14.02 4.43 -4.40
C HIS A 122 14.45 4.63 -5.88
N ASP A 123 14.17 3.66 -6.74
CA ASP A 123 14.53 3.64 -8.16
C ASP A 123 13.70 4.58 -9.04
N ILE A 124 12.60 5.15 -8.53
CA ILE A 124 11.79 6.15 -9.25
C ILE A 124 12.54 7.45 -9.57
N ARG A 125 13.73 7.65 -9.01
CA ARG A 125 14.63 8.77 -9.33
C ARG A 125 15.40 8.58 -10.63
N VAL A 126 15.39 7.39 -11.21
CA VAL A 126 16.05 7.14 -12.49
C VAL A 126 15.33 7.93 -13.59
N ARG A 127 16.10 8.68 -14.38
CA ARG A 127 15.56 9.47 -15.49
C ARG A 127 15.19 8.61 -16.66
N GLU A 128 14.04 8.90 -17.25
CA GLU A 128 13.56 8.23 -18.46
C GLU A 128 14.19 8.86 -19.70
N LEU A 129 14.66 8.03 -20.62
CA LEU A 129 15.34 8.50 -21.85
C LEU A 129 14.42 9.34 -22.74
N GLY A 130 13.13 9.08 -22.76
CA GLY A 130 12.17 9.77 -23.61
C GLY A 130 11.82 11.18 -23.18
N THR A 131 11.67 11.40 -21.89
CA THR A 131 11.23 12.68 -21.31
C THR A 131 12.37 13.47 -20.65
N GLY A 132 13.47 12.80 -20.31
CA GLY A 132 14.55 13.37 -19.51
C GLY A 132 14.18 13.61 -18.04
N LEU A 133 12.94 13.35 -17.66
CA LEU A 133 12.44 13.46 -16.29
C LEU A 133 12.45 12.09 -15.59
N SER A 134 12.62 12.10 -14.29
CA SER A 134 12.37 10.92 -13.46
C SER A 134 10.87 10.79 -13.15
N ARG A 135 10.40 9.59 -12.79
CA ARG A 135 9.04 9.40 -12.29
C ARG A 135 8.76 10.22 -11.03
N TRP A 136 9.79 10.45 -10.22
CA TRP A 136 9.75 11.36 -9.09
C TRP A 136 9.36 12.78 -9.49
N GLU A 137 10.04 13.34 -10.50
CA GLU A 137 9.79 14.70 -11.01
C GLU A 137 8.41 14.80 -11.69
N SER A 138 8.06 13.80 -12.49
CA SER A 138 6.75 13.74 -13.17
C SER A 138 5.59 13.64 -12.17
N ALA A 139 5.72 12.85 -11.11
CA ALA A 139 4.71 12.75 -10.06
C ALA A 139 4.55 14.08 -9.30
N ALA A 140 5.66 14.77 -9.00
CA ALA A 140 5.61 16.06 -8.33
C ALA A 140 4.87 17.13 -9.14
N GLN A 141 4.97 17.11 -10.48
CA GLN A 141 4.21 18.00 -11.37
C GLN A 141 2.70 17.71 -11.31
N LEU A 142 2.30 16.50 -10.98
CA LEU A 142 0.91 16.08 -10.79
C LEU A 142 0.41 16.25 -9.34
N GLY A 143 1.23 16.85 -8.47
CA GLY A 143 0.90 17.08 -7.07
C GLY A 143 1.20 15.90 -6.13
N ILE A 144 1.76 14.80 -6.64
CA ILE A 144 2.11 13.61 -5.83
C ILE A 144 3.56 13.75 -5.38
N ARG A 145 3.76 13.97 -4.09
CA ARG A 145 5.10 14.10 -3.49
C ARG A 145 5.48 12.80 -2.78
N PHE A 146 6.35 12.03 -3.43
CA PHE A 146 6.80 10.77 -2.87
C PHE A 146 7.86 10.93 -1.78
N THR A 147 7.74 10.12 -0.74
CA THR A 147 8.81 9.77 0.19
C THR A 147 9.40 8.44 -0.27
N LEU A 148 10.73 8.35 -0.34
CA LEU A 148 11.37 7.13 -0.82
C LEU A 148 11.54 6.11 0.30
N ALA A 149 11.16 4.88 0.02
CA ALA A 149 11.52 3.74 0.86
C ALA A 149 13.06 3.52 0.83
N PRO A 150 13.67 3.12 1.94
CA PRO A 150 15.08 2.81 1.96
C PRO A 150 15.40 1.60 1.05
N ALA A 151 16.57 1.64 0.44
CA ALA A 151 17.09 0.51 -0.34
C ALA A 151 17.50 -0.62 0.61
N LEU A 152 16.62 -1.55 0.84
CA LEU A 152 16.88 -2.76 1.62
C LEU A 152 17.00 -3.98 0.71
N SER A 153 17.65 -5.04 1.20
CA SER A 153 17.58 -6.31 0.50
C SER A 153 16.13 -6.81 0.44
N LEU A 154 15.82 -7.55 -0.62
CA LEU A 154 14.48 -8.13 -0.77
C LEU A 154 14.10 -9.02 0.42
N ALA A 155 15.06 -9.78 0.95
CA ALA A 155 14.87 -10.65 2.10
C ALA A 155 14.54 -9.84 3.37
N ASP A 156 15.28 -8.76 3.63
CA ASP A 156 15.05 -7.89 4.79
C ASP A 156 13.68 -7.21 4.71
N GLY A 157 13.29 -6.79 3.50
CA GLY A 157 11.98 -6.20 3.26
C GLY A 157 10.83 -7.19 3.47
N ILE A 158 10.98 -8.44 3.00
CA ILE A 158 10.01 -9.52 3.23
C ILE A 158 9.87 -9.79 4.74
N ASP A 159 10.98 -9.89 5.45
CA ASP A 159 10.96 -10.15 6.89
C ASP A 159 10.41 -8.96 7.68
N ALA A 160 10.65 -7.73 7.26
CA ALA A 160 10.03 -6.55 7.85
C ALA A 160 8.51 -6.61 7.74
N LEU A 161 7.98 -6.93 6.56
CA LEU A 161 6.53 -7.07 6.35
C LEU A 161 5.97 -8.24 7.17
N ARG A 162 6.65 -9.38 7.23
CA ARG A 162 6.20 -10.53 8.06
C ARG A 162 6.08 -10.16 9.54
N ARG A 163 7.02 -9.38 10.08
CA ARG A 163 6.96 -8.92 11.48
C ARG A 163 5.83 -7.94 11.73
N GLN A 164 5.44 -7.17 10.73
CA GLN A 164 4.41 -6.13 10.88
C GLN A 164 2.99 -6.65 10.61
N LEU A 165 2.80 -7.66 9.76
CA LEU A 165 1.50 -8.23 9.38
C LEU A 165 0.58 -8.59 10.57
N PRO A 166 1.06 -9.07 11.72
CA PRO A 166 0.20 -9.31 12.88
C PRO A 166 -0.54 -8.06 13.41
N ARG A 167 -0.09 -6.86 13.04
CA ARG A 167 -0.72 -5.58 13.42
C ARG A 167 -1.64 -5.01 12.35
N PHE A 168 -1.81 -5.73 11.22
CA PHE A 168 -2.61 -5.25 10.09
C PHE A 168 -4.06 -5.70 10.22
N TRP A 169 -4.95 -4.75 9.94
CA TRP A 169 -6.37 -4.95 9.70
C TRP A 169 -6.66 -4.56 8.27
N PHE A 170 -7.40 -5.39 7.55
CA PHE A 170 -7.70 -5.16 6.13
C PHE A 170 -9.18 -4.95 5.92
N ASP A 171 -9.55 -3.99 5.09
CA ASP A 171 -10.91 -3.93 4.55
C ASP A 171 -11.14 -5.15 3.65
N ALA A 172 -12.17 -5.93 3.99
CA ALA A 172 -12.41 -7.22 3.34
C ALA A 172 -12.79 -7.09 1.86
N ALA A 173 -13.51 -6.02 1.49
CA ALA A 173 -13.96 -5.80 0.12
C ALA A 173 -12.92 -5.04 -0.71
N ALA A 174 -12.48 -3.88 -0.22
CA ALA A 174 -11.59 -3.01 -0.97
C ALA A 174 -10.16 -3.57 -1.09
N CYS A 175 -9.73 -4.43 -0.15
CA CYS A 175 -8.42 -5.06 -0.19
C CYS A 175 -8.45 -6.50 -0.76
N ALA A 176 -9.59 -7.02 -1.20
CA ALA A 176 -9.74 -8.43 -1.57
C ALA A 176 -8.70 -8.89 -2.60
N HIS A 177 -8.48 -8.11 -3.67
CA HIS A 177 -7.51 -8.45 -4.71
C HIS A 177 -6.07 -8.46 -4.18
N GLY A 178 -5.67 -7.42 -3.45
CA GLY A 178 -4.34 -7.31 -2.85
C GLY A 178 -4.07 -8.39 -1.81
N VAL A 179 -5.05 -8.74 -0.96
CA VAL A 179 -4.94 -9.85 0.00
C VAL A 179 -4.78 -11.18 -0.72
N LYS A 180 -5.51 -11.41 -1.83
CA LYS A 180 -5.34 -12.59 -2.67
C LYS A 180 -3.92 -12.67 -3.26
N ALA A 181 -3.39 -11.54 -3.74
CA ALA A 181 -2.02 -11.47 -4.24
C ALA A 181 -0.99 -11.77 -3.14
N LEU A 182 -1.13 -11.17 -1.95
CA LEU A 182 -0.24 -11.46 -0.81
C LEU A 182 -0.26 -12.94 -0.40
N ARG A 183 -1.42 -13.61 -0.46
CA ARG A 183 -1.52 -15.06 -0.20
C ARG A 183 -0.78 -15.89 -1.25
N ALA A 184 -0.78 -15.43 -2.51
CA ALA A 184 -0.15 -16.12 -3.62
C ALA A 184 1.36 -15.86 -3.72
N TYR A 185 1.88 -14.79 -3.09
CA TYR A 185 3.29 -14.42 -3.15
C TYR A 185 4.17 -15.48 -2.49
N ARG A 186 5.01 -16.14 -3.32
CA ARG A 186 5.73 -17.37 -2.94
C ARG A 186 7.14 -17.42 -3.48
N ARG A 187 7.93 -18.33 -2.91
CA ARG A 187 9.26 -18.64 -3.41
C ARG A 187 9.22 -19.23 -4.81
N ARG A 188 10.21 -18.90 -5.62
CA ARG A 188 10.47 -19.61 -6.88
C ARG A 188 10.96 -21.01 -6.55
N TRP A 189 10.43 -22.02 -7.23
CA TRP A 189 10.91 -23.39 -7.18
C TRP A 189 11.67 -23.71 -8.47
N LYS A 190 12.85 -24.30 -8.35
CA LYS A 190 13.53 -24.89 -9.51
C LYS A 190 12.85 -26.22 -9.79
N ALA A 191 12.52 -26.46 -11.05
CA ALA A 191 12.06 -27.77 -11.49
C ALA A 191 13.13 -28.82 -11.10
N GLY A 192 12.69 -29.96 -10.54
CA GLY A 192 13.57 -31.09 -10.32
C GLY A 192 14.19 -31.52 -11.64
N SER A 193 15.35 -32.23 -11.60
CA SER A 193 16.00 -32.74 -12.80
C SER A 193 15.01 -33.59 -13.61
N ALA A 194 15.11 -33.52 -14.95
CA ALA A 194 14.27 -34.28 -15.88
C ALA A 194 14.23 -35.79 -15.65
N GLN A 195 15.07 -36.31 -14.74
CA GLN A 195 15.18 -37.72 -14.38
C GLN A 195 14.44 -38.11 -13.09
N GLY A 196 13.64 -37.20 -12.51
CA GLY A 196 12.71 -37.52 -11.41
C GLY A 196 13.36 -37.87 -10.04
N LEU A 197 14.66 -37.79 -9.91
CA LEU A 197 15.40 -38.23 -8.73
C LEU A 197 15.69 -37.14 -7.69
N GLN A 198 15.38 -35.88 -7.99
CA GLN A 198 15.58 -34.79 -7.04
C GLN A 198 14.28 -34.05 -6.75
N ALA A 199 13.96 -33.89 -5.47
CA ALA A 199 12.86 -33.06 -5.04
C ALA A 199 13.04 -31.61 -5.53
N PRO A 200 11.94 -30.87 -5.85
CA PRO A 200 12.03 -29.47 -6.21
C PRO A 200 12.78 -28.67 -5.14
N GLN A 201 13.82 -27.94 -5.55
CA GLN A 201 14.62 -27.13 -4.64
C GLN A 201 14.10 -25.68 -4.61
N ALA A 202 14.07 -25.07 -3.43
CA ALA A 202 13.75 -23.67 -3.31
C ALA A 202 14.79 -22.81 -4.06
N GLY A 203 14.33 -21.98 -4.98
CA GLY A 203 15.16 -20.97 -5.64
C GLY A 203 15.54 -19.82 -4.70
N SER A 204 16.52 -19.03 -5.11
CA SER A 204 16.97 -17.85 -4.37
C SER A 204 16.02 -16.67 -4.57
N GLY A 205 14.89 -16.59 -3.87
CA GLY A 205 14.01 -15.43 -3.90
C GLY A 205 12.57 -15.74 -4.33
N PRO A 206 11.70 -14.73 -4.36
CA PRO A 206 10.32 -14.89 -4.77
C PRO A 206 10.17 -15.16 -6.28
N LEU A 207 9.06 -15.75 -6.63
CA LEU A 207 8.60 -15.80 -8.01
C LEU A 207 8.07 -14.40 -8.36
N HIS A 208 8.58 -13.82 -9.44
CA HIS A 208 8.04 -12.60 -10.00
C HIS A 208 6.87 -12.94 -10.90
N ASP A 209 5.67 -12.66 -10.44
CA ASP A 209 4.39 -12.84 -11.15
C ASP A 209 3.41 -11.76 -10.68
N TRP A 210 2.15 -11.88 -11.09
CA TRP A 210 1.08 -10.94 -10.74
C TRP A 210 0.96 -10.63 -9.23
N ALA A 211 1.42 -11.53 -8.36
CA ALA A 211 1.38 -11.35 -6.90
C ALA A 211 2.50 -10.44 -6.36
N SER A 212 3.51 -10.15 -7.17
CA SER A 212 4.69 -9.39 -6.75
C SER A 212 4.35 -7.95 -6.44
N HIS A 213 3.54 -7.30 -7.27
CA HIS A 213 3.26 -5.86 -7.18
C HIS A 213 2.61 -5.48 -5.84
N ALA A 214 1.58 -6.23 -5.43
CA ALA A 214 0.95 -6.02 -4.13
C ALA A 214 1.92 -6.24 -2.96
N ALA A 215 2.76 -7.28 -3.04
CA ALA A 215 3.72 -7.60 -2.01
C ALA A 215 4.83 -6.54 -1.91
N ASP A 216 5.33 -6.06 -3.03
CA ASP A 216 6.39 -5.06 -3.10
C ASP A 216 5.89 -3.68 -2.64
N ALA A 217 4.70 -3.26 -3.07
CA ALA A 217 4.09 -2.03 -2.59
C ALA A 217 3.88 -2.05 -1.06
N LEU A 218 3.35 -3.15 -0.50
CA LEU A 218 3.14 -3.24 0.95
C LEU A 218 4.46 -3.33 1.73
N ARG A 219 5.48 -3.93 1.16
CA ARG A 219 6.84 -3.96 1.70
C ARG A 219 7.41 -2.54 1.77
N TYR A 220 7.20 -1.70 0.74
CA TYR A 220 7.60 -0.29 0.78
C TYR A 220 6.81 0.51 1.82
N ALA A 221 5.53 0.20 2.05
CA ALA A 221 4.80 0.80 3.17
C ALA A 221 5.53 0.59 4.49
N VAL A 222 5.83 -0.65 4.84
CA VAL A 222 6.45 -1.01 6.12
C VAL A 222 7.87 -0.46 6.28
N THR A 223 8.64 -0.47 5.21
CA THR A 223 10.04 -0.03 5.26
C THR A 223 10.21 1.48 5.13
N GLY A 224 9.30 2.15 4.43
CA GLY A 224 9.37 3.58 4.13
C GLY A 224 8.56 4.47 5.06
N PHE A 225 7.48 3.95 5.67
CA PHE A 225 6.67 4.73 6.59
C PHE A 225 7.44 5.04 7.89
N ARG A 226 7.41 6.30 8.27
CA ARG A 226 7.89 6.78 9.57
C ARG A 226 6.76 7.54 10.22
N PRO A 227 6.25 7.10 11.39
CA PRO A 227 5.31 7.91 12.14
C PRO A 227 5.93 9.29 12.33
N GLN A 228 5.21 10.35 11.96
CA GLN A 228 5.63 11.67 12.38
C GLN A 228 5.57 11.65 13.91
N GLN A 229 6.72 11.72 14.56
CA GLN A 229 6.75 12.14 15.95
C GLN A 229 6.11 13.52 15.92
N GLU A 230 4.96 13.67 16.58
CA GLU A 230 4.48 14.98 16.96
C GLU A 230 5.62 15.63 17.72
N THR A 231 6.43 16.43 17.04
CA THR A 231 7.18 17.44 17.73
C THR A 231 6.09 18.25 18.40
N ALA A 232 6.02 18.15 19.73
CA ALA A 232 5.29 19.07 20.57
C ALA A 232 5.90 20.46 20.31
N SER A 233 5.58 21.00 19.14
CA SER A 233 5.83 22.39 18.80
C SER A 233 4.86 23.16 19.67
N GLY A 234 5.46 23.63 20.80
CA GLY A 234 4.82 24.36 21.83
C GLY A 234 3.76 25.31 21.27
N ALA A 235 2.58 25.22 21.84
CA ALA A 235 1.65 26.33 21.84
C ALA A 235 2.46 27.57 22.26
N ARG A 236 2.88 28.37 21.29
CA ARG A 236 3.25 29.75 21.52
C ARG A 236 2.01 30.38 22.09
N ARG A 237 1.92 30.40 23.44
CA ARG A 237 1.07 31.35 24.13
C ARG A 237 1.43 32.71 23.55
N ALA A 238 0.52 33.30 22.79
CA ALA A 238 0.54 34.71 22.50
C ALA A 238 0.56 35.41 23.87
N ARG A 239 1.70 35.94 24.25
CA ARG A 239 1.77 36.95 25.28
C ARG A 239 1.12 38.16 24.68
N THR A 240 -0.14 38.40 25.02
CA THR A 240 -0.82 39.68 24.90
C THR A 240 -0.29 40.53 26.06
N ASP A 241 0.88 41.14 25.89
CA ASP A 241 1.29 42.29 26.67
C ASP A 241 0.59 43.52 26.04
N TYR A 242 -0.66 43.72 26.38
CA TYR A 242 -1.31 45.02 26.29
C TYR A 242 -1.07 45.71 27.63
N ASP A 243 -0.02 46.51 27.68
CA ASP A 243 0.17 47.47 28.73
C ASP A 243 -0.58 48.75 28.32
N PHE A 244 -1.82 48.88 28.80
CA PHE A 244 -2.62 50.08 28.72
C PHE A 244 -2.58 50.68 30.12
N PHE A 245 -1.69 51.63 30.33
CA PHE A 245 -1.75 52.72 31.29
C PHE A 245 -0.32 53.17 31.68
N GLY A 246 0.13 54.22 31.15
CA GLY A 246 1.31 54.95 31.53
C GLY A 246 1.15 56.43 31.08
N GLY A 247 0.21 57.11 31.73
CA GLY A 247 0.17 58.57 31.69
C GLY A 247 0.96 59.11 32.90
N HIS A 248 1.92 59.95 32.64
CA HIS A 248 2.32 61.25 33.18
C HIS A 248 3.76 61.50 32.76
#